data_0bbbccc3efed8c1a3438f616323dce32
#
_entry.id   0bbbccc3efed8c1a3438f616323dce32
#
_cell.length_a   1.000
_cell.length_b   1.000
_cell.length_c   1.000
_cell.angle_alpha   90.00
_cell.angle_beta   90.00
_cell.angle_gamma   90.00
#
_symmetry.space_group_name_H-M   'P 1'
#
loop_
_entity.id
_entity.type
_entity.pdbx_description
1 polymer ?
#
loop_
_entity_poly.entity_id
_entity_poly.type
_entity_poly.pdbx_seq_one_letter_code
_entity_poly.pdbx_strand_id
1 'polypeptide(L)' 'MDIDKIKIHCTDNDKFINAIVVEKSDKWLLTNIQPGDIRLQLRKTKPGIYVGNMLGREFVYKE' A
#
# COMPACT_ATOMS: atom_id res chain seq x y z
N MET A 1 4.13 -21.29 -0.45
CA MET A 1 4.25 -20.06 -1.22
C MET A 1 3.97 -18.86 -0.33
N ASP A 2 4.88 -17.94 -0.31
CA ASP A 2 4.77 -16.79 0.58
C ASP A 2 3.99 -15.68 -0.10
N ILE A 3 2.94 -15.23 0.57
CA ILE A 3 2.19 -14.08 0.14
C ILE A 3 2.58 -12.94 1.04
N ASP A 4 3.08 -11.86 0.45
CA ASP A 4 3.50 -10.70 1.22
C ASP A 4 2.28 -9.91 1.66
N LYS A 5 1.89 -10.12 2.90
CA LYS A 5 0.78 -9.37 3.51
C LYS A 5 1.35 -8.18 4.25
N ILE A 6 0.76 -7.03 4.02
CA ILE A 6 1.20 -5.80 4.67
C ILE A 6 -0.01 -5.04 5.20
N LYS A 7 0.25 -4.08 6.07
CA LYS A 7 -0.77 -3.16 6.55
C LYS A 7 -0.42 -1.77 6.05
N ILE A 8 -1.39 -1.16 5.38
CA ILE A 8 -1.23 0.17 4.82
C ILE A 8 -2.00 1.15 5.68
N HIS A 9 -1.36 2.26 6.03
CA HIS A 9 -1.97 3.27 6.88
C HIS A 9 -2.72 4.29 6.01
N CYS A 10 -4.01 4.43 6.27
CA CYS A 10 -4.82 5.47 5.65
C CYS A 10 -4.74 6.71 6.56
N THR A 11 -4.08 7.75 6.09
CA THR A 11 -3.81 8.92 6.94
C THR A 11 -5.05 9.76 7.20
N ASP A 12 -6.05 9.69 6.31
CA ASP A 12 -7.26 10.50 6.46
C ASP A 12 -8.06 10.12 7.70
N ASN A 13 -8.16 8.83 8.00
CA ASN A 13 -8.95 8.36 9.13
C ASN A 13 -8.10 7.61 10.16
N ASP A 14 -6.80 7.61 9.98
CA ASP A 14 -5.84 6.98 10.90
C ASP A 14 -6.14 5.50 11.13
N LYS A 15 -6.52 4.80 10.08
CA LYS A 15 -6.79 3.37 10.14
C LYS A 15 -5.81 2.59 9.28
N PHE A 16 -5.60 1.32 9.66
CA PHE A 16 -4.77 0.42 8.89
C PHE A 16 -5.65 -0.54 8.11
N ILE A 17 -5.25 -0.82 6.87
CA ILE A 17 -5.95 -1.78 6.04
C ILE A 17 -5.00 -2.89 5.62
N ASN A 18 -5.55 -4.07 5.47
CA ASN A 18 -4.77 -5.22 5.02
C ASN A 18 -4.61 -5.18 3.51
N ALA A 19 -3.43 -5.50 3.04
CA ALA A 19 -3.16 -5.55 1.61
C ALA A 19 -2.18 -6.66 1.30
N ILE A 20 -2.20 -7.11 0.06
CA ILE A 20 -1.28 -8.13 -0.45
C ILE A 20 -0.41 -7.48 -1.50
N VAL A 21 0.91 -7.66 -1.38
CA VAL A 21 1.84 -7.15 -2.38
C VAL A 21 1.75 -8.02 -3.62
N VAL A 22 1.39 -7.42 -4.74
CA VAL A 22 1.28 -8.09 -6.03
C VAL A 22 2.58 -7.99 -6.80
N GLU A 23 3.19 -6.81 -6.75
CA GLU A 23 4.40 -6.53 -7.50
C GLU A 23 5.22 -5.48 -6.77
N LYS A 24 6.54 -5.61 -6.82
CA LYS A 24 7.43 -4.69 -6.14
C LYS A 24 8.56 -4.29 -7.05
N SER A 25 8.92 -3.01 -7.02
CA SER A 25 10.06 -2.49 -7.74
C SER A 25 10.82 -1.52 -6.82
N ASP A 26 11.96 -1.03 -7.30
CA ASP A 26 12.76 -0.08 -6.51
C ASP A 26 12.02 1.22 -6.25
N LYS A 27 11.03 1.56 -7.08
CA LYS A 27 10.39 2.86 -7.03
C LYS A 27 8.91 2.81 -6.70
N TRP A 28 8.30 1.62 -6.74
CA TRP A 28 6.86 1.51 -6.51
C TRP A 28 6.50 0.15 -5.95
N LEU A 29 5.30 0.07 -5.41
CA LEU A 29 4.75 -1.13 -4.81
C LEU A 29 3.31 -1.26 -5.26
N LEU A 30 2.98 -2.36 -5.93
CA LEU A 30 1.60 -2.60 -6.36
C LEU A 30 0.95 -3.56 -5.39
N THR A 31 -0.19 -3.16 -4.85
CA THR A 31 -0.88 -3.95 -3.83
C THR A 31 -2.33 -4.17 -4.17
N ASN A 32 -2.92 -5.21 -3.59
CA ASN A 32 -4.36 -5.45 -3.59
C ASN A 32 -4.87 -5.26 -2.17
N ILE A 33 -5.80 -4.35 -2.01
CA ILE A 33 -6.41 -4.08 -0.71
C ILE A 33 -7.50 -5.12 -0.45
N GLN A 34 -7.50 -5.67 0.74
CA GLN A 34 -8.46 -6.69 1.16
C GLN A 34 -9.47 -6.10 2.14
N PRO A 35 -10.71 -6.54 2.11
CA PRO A 35 -11.35 -7.35 1.09
C PRO A 35 -11.72 -6.52 -0.15
N GLY A 36 -12.07 -7.18 -1.23
CA GLY A 36 -12.55 -6.50 -2.42
C GLY A 36 -11.55 -6.40 -3.54
N ASP A 37 -10.32 -6.83 -3.33
CA ASP A 37 -9.27 -6.87 -4.36
C ASP A 37 -9.10 -5.54 -5.10
N ILE A 38 -9.10 -4.46 -4.34
CA ILE A 38 -8.91 -3.13 -4.92
C ILE A 38 -7.42 -2.90 -5.11
N ARG A 39 -7.03 -2.61 -6.35
CA ARG A 39 -5.62 -2.41 -6.67
C ARG A 39 -5.17 -1.01 -6.29
N LEU A 40 -4.07 -0.92 -5.57
CA LEU A 40 -3.50 0.36 -5.15
C LEU A 40 -2.01 0.35 -5.43
N GLN A 41 -1.54 1.34 -6.18
CA GLN A 41 -0.12 1.50 -6.44
C GLN A 41 0.45 2.57 -5.52
N LEU A 42 1.51 2.20 -4.81
CA LEU A 42 2.22 3.11 -3.93
C LEU A 42 3.54 3.49 -4.58
N ARG A 43 3.94 4.74 -4.44
CA ARG A 43 5.20 5.25 -4.97
C ARG A 43 6.18 5.48 -3.83
N LYS A 44 7.42 5.04 -4.01
CA LYS A 44 8.47 5.27 -3.03
C LYS A 44 8.84 6.75 -3.00
N THR A 45 8.72 7.37 -1.85
CA THR A 45 9.06 8.78 -1.66
C THR A 45 10.39 8.93 -0.94
N LYS A 46 10.68 8.03 0.00
CA LYS A 46 11.93 7.97 0.74
C LYS A 46 12.28 6.51 0.97
N PRO A 47 13.52 6.18 1.31
CA PRO A 47 13.86 4.81 1.61
C PRO A 47 12.94 4.23 2.69
N GLY A 48 12.26 3.14 2.34
CA GLY A 48 11.34 2.48 3.25
C GLY A 48 9.95 3.09 3.37
N ILE A 49 9.64 4.16 2.61
CA ILE A 49 8.34 4.81 2.69
C ILE A 49 7.69 4.87 1.32
N TYR A 50 6.47 4.33 1.23
CA TYR A 50 5.69 4.32 0.00
C TYR A 50 4.37 5.03 0.23
N VAL A 51 3.96 5.88 -0.71
CA VAL A 51 2.75 6.68 -0.62
C VAL A 51 1.90 6.50 -1.87
N GLY A 52 0.60 6.38 -1.68
CA GLY A 52 -0.34 6.30 -2.78
C GLY A 52 -1.62 7.06 -2.48
N ASN A 53 -2.36 7.37 -3.53
CA ASN A 53 -3.65 8.05 -3.40
C ASN A 53 -4.71 7.26 -4.14
N MET A 54 -5.88 7.15 -3.52
CA MET A 54 -7.02 6.48 -4.12
C MET A 54 -8.29 7.05 -3.52
N LEU A 55 -9.24 7.39 -4.37
CA LEU A 55 -10.54 7.94 -3.95
C LEU A 55 -10.38 9.17 -3.05
N GLY A 56 -9.39 10.01 -3.35
CA GLY A 56 -9.15 11.23 -2.60
C GLY A 56 -8.51 11.01 -1.23
N ARG A 57 -8.03 9.81 -0.95
CA ARG A 57 -7.41 9.50 0.34
C ARG A 57 -5.95 9.12 0.14
N GLU A 58 -5.14 9.46 1.13
CA GLU A 58 -3.72 9.13 1.13
C GLU A 58 -3.45 7.84 1.90
N PHE A 59 -2.63 6.99 1.31
CA PHE A 59 -2.23 5.72 1.91
C PHE A 59 -0.71 5.68 2.00
N VAL A 60 -0.19 5.25 3.16
CA VAL A 60 1.23 5.19 3.42
C VAL A 60 1.60 3.79 3.91
N TYR A 61 2.68 3.25 3.36
CA TYR A 61 3.27 2.01 3.84
C TYR A 61 4.71 2.27 4.21
N LYS A 62 5.11 1.88 5.41
CA LYS A 62 6.49 1.98 5.89
C LYS A 62 7.07 0.58 6.04
N GLU A 63 8.21 0.36 5.42
CA GLU A 63 8.94 -0.88 5.58
C GLU A 63 9.60 -0.99 6.95
#